data_6a0140002e9c9f8b85b5057b444cd6b9
#
_entry.id   6a0140002e9c9f8b85b5057b444cd6b9
#
_cell.length_a   1.000
_cell.length_b   1.000
_cell.length_c   1.000
_cell.angle_alpha   90.00
_cell.angle_beta   90.00
_cell.angle_gamma   90.00
#
_symmetry.space_group_name_H-M   'P 1'
#
loop_
_entity.id
_entity.type
_entity.pdbx_description
1 polymer ?
#
loop_
_entity_poly.entity_id
_entity_poly.type
_entity_poly.pdbx_seq_one_letter_code
_entity_poly.pdbx_strand_id
1 'polypeptide(L)'
;MGQSNTLICSKCGYSIGYREGIGMFHPHYCRRILEAMKEGKEGEVFQKYANELKNPAINMEYALFRCDSCNELKAGRILEICEQVAEYPQDRSHGWRGVDKMENFPMARSGVHKTVYSLPHPCKCGKEMRPVDRDDALSCPHCGTILTTAPHMSMYWD
;
A
#
# COMPACT_ATOMS: atom_id res chain seq x y z
N MET A 1 7.20 -8.09 5.89
CA MET A 1 6.15 -8.77 6.68
C MET A 1 4.86 -8.00 6.52
N GLY A 2 3.75 -8.69 6.37
CA GLY A 2 2.41 -8.11 6.35
C GLY A 2 1.59 -8.61 7.53
N GLN A 3 0.55 -7.87 7.88
CA GLN A 3 -0.37 -8.21 8.95
C GLN A 3 -1.80 -8.21 8.44
N SER A 4 -2.61 -9.18 8.85
CA SER A 4 -4.05 -9.19 8.64
C SER A 4 -4.72 -8.82 9.95
N ASN A 5 -5.66 -7.90 9.90
CA ASN A 5 -6.39 -7.39 11.04
C ASN A 5 -7.89 -7.42 10.77
N THR A 6 -8.70 -7.47 11.82
CA THR A 6 -10.14 -7.29 11.75
C THR A 6 -10.57 -6.26 12.79
N LEU A 7 -11.28 -5.24 12.36
CA LEU A 7 -11.92 -4.26 13.24
C LEU A 7 -13.37 -4.63 13.46
N ILE A 8 -13.86 -4.43 14.68
CA ILE A 8 -15.24 -4.76 15.07
C ILE A 8 -15.87 -3.58 15.81
N CYS A 9 -17.13 -3.33 15.52
CA CYS A 9 -17.97 -2.44 16.32
C CYS A 9 -18.76 -3.23 17.35
N SER A 10 -18.51 -2.99 18.63
CA SER A 10 -19.22 -3.65 19.73
C SER A 10 -20.70 -3.27 19.83
N LYS A 11 -21.12 -2.13 19.22
CA LYS A 11 -22.48 -1.63 19.30
C LYS A 11 -23.41 -2.19 18.21
N CYS A 12 -22.95 -2.27 16.96
CA CYS A 12 -23.80 -2.64 15.83
C CYS A 12 -23.33 -3.89 15.07
N GLY A 13 -22.22 -4.52 15.50
CA GLY A 13 -21.70 -5.72 14.87
C GLY A 13 -21.00 -5.49 13.52
N TYR A 14 -20.84 -4.24 13.07
CA TYR A 14 -20.06 -3.95 11.86
C TYR A 14 -18.65 -4.51 12.03
N SER A 15 -18.12 -5.13 10.97
CA SER A 15 -16.75 -5.62 10.97
C SER A 15 -16.12 -5.42 9.61
N ILE A 16 -14.79 -5.18 9.60
CA ILE A 16 -13.99 -5.09 8.40
C ILE A 16 -12.64 -5.78 8.60
N GLY A 17 -12.36 -6.77 7.74
CA GLY A 17 -11.04 -7.40 7.65
C GLY A 17 -10.18 -6.67 6.64
N TYR A 18 -8.89 -6.46 6.96
CA TYR A 18 -7.95 -5.83 6.06
C TYR A 18 -6.53 -6.36 6.26
N ARG A 19 -5.68 -6.10 5.28
CA ARG A 19 -4.26 -6.40 5.32
C ARG A 19 -3.46 -5.09 5.37
N GLU A 20 -2.29 -5.14 6.00
CA GLU A 20 -1.31 -4.06 6.02
C GLU A 20 0.04 -4.55 5.57
N GLY A 21 0.81 -3.66 4.91
CA GLY A 21 2.15 -3.92 4.45
C GLY A 21 2.22 -4.72 3.17
N ILE A 22 3.44 -5.08 2.79
CA ILE A 22 3.73 -5.73 1.51
C ILE A 22 3.81 -7.26 1.61
N GLY A 23 3.82 -7.85 2.81
CA GLY A 23 4.16 -9.25 2.99
C GLY A 23 5.58 -9.58 2.51
N MET A 24 5.85 -10.84 2.21
CA MET A 24 7.04 -11.23 1.46
C MET A 24 6.77 -11.11 -0.04
N PHE A 25 6.61 -9.88 -0.55
CA PHE A 25 6.61 -9.69 -2.00
C PHE A 25 7.99 -9.99 -2.55
N HIS A 26 8.09 -11.13 -3.21
CA HIS A 26 9.28 -11.44 -3.97
C HIS A 26 9.52 -10.34 -5.01
N PRO A 27 10.75 -9.92 -5.22
CA PRO A 27 11.13 -8.91 -6.21
C PRO A 27 10.55 -9.16 -7.60
N HIS A 28 10.36 -10.42 -7.96
CA HIS A 28 9.70 -10.83 -9.19
C HIS A 28 8.24 -10.34 -9.30
N TYR A 29 7.53 -10.20 -8.17
CA TYR A 29 6.16 -9.70 -8.20
C TYR A 29 6.11 -8.21 -8.53
N CYS A 30 6.99 -7.41 -7.93
CA CYS A 30 7.11 -5.98 -8.26
C CYS A 30 7.46 -5.78 -9.74
N ARG A 31 8.39 -6.60 -10.28
CA ARG A 31 8.72 -6.58 -11.71
C ARG A 31 7.50 -6.89 -12.57
N ARG A 32 6.73 -7.93 -12.22
CA ARG A 32 5.49 -8.29 -12.93
C ARG A 32 4.45 -7.17 -12.95
N ILE A 33 4.27 -6.47 -11.83
CA ILE A 33 3.34 -5.32 -11.76
C ILE A 33 3.86 -4.17 -12.61
N LEU A 34 5.15 -3.86 -12.56
CA LEU A 34 5.72 -2.81 -13.42
C LEU A 34 5.59 -3.15 -14.91
N GLU A 35 5.77 -4.40 -15.30
CA GLU A 35 5.51 -4.87 -16.66
C GLU A 35 4.03 -4.72 -17.04
N ALA A 36 3.11 -5.09 -16.14
CA ALA A 36 1.67 -4.90 -16.34
C ALA A 36 1.30 -3.41 -16.49
N MET A 37 1.96 -2.51 -15.73
CA MET A 37 1.82 -1.06 -15.92
C MET A 37 2.27 -0.63 -17.32
N LYS A 38 3.44 -1.07 -17.77
CA LYS A 38 3.95 -0.76 -19.12
C LYS A 38 3.03 -1.24 -20.24
N GLU A 39 2.37 -2.36 -20.02
CA GLU A 39 1.38 -2.93 -20.95
C GLU A 39 -0.01 -2.25 -20.85
N GLY A 40 -0.22 -1.32 -19.93
CA GLY A 40 -1.49 -0.61 -19.73
C GLY A 40 -2.54 -1.38 -18.91
N LYS A 41 -2.21 -2.55 -18.36
CA LYS A 41 -3.13 -3.38 -17.55
C LYS A 41 -3.55 -2.74 -16.23
N GLU A 42 -2.76 -1.80 -15.73
CA GLU A 42 -3.04 -1.03 -14.49
C GLU A 42 -3.57 0.39 -14.81
N GLY A 43 -3.88 0.67 -16.08
CA GLY A 43 -4.46 1.94 -16.55
C GLY A 43 -3.46 2.84 -17.29
N GLU A 44 -4.00 3.77 -18.08
CA GLU A 44 -3.23 4.62 -19.00
C GLU A 44 -2.21 5.52 -18.30
N VAL A 45 -2.55 6.05 -17.12
CA VAL A 45 -1.66 6.94 -16.36
C VAL A 45 -0.43 6.18 -15.88
N PHE A 46 -0.61 4.97 -15.34
CA PHE A 46 0.52 4.10 -14.97
C PHE A 46 1.34 3.70 -16.18
N GLN A 47 0.68 3.38 -17.31
CA GLN A 47 1.37 3.04 -18.55
C GLN A 47 2.28 4.16 -19.03
N LYS A 48 1.77 5.39 -19.01
CA LYS A 48 2.54 6.58 -19.37
C LYS A 48 3.80 6.68 -18.53
N TYR A 49 3.66 6.77 -17.21
CA TYR A 49 4.81 6.95 -16.32
C TYR A 49 5.77 5.75 -16.32
N ALA A 50 5.26 4.52 -16.41
CA ALA A 50 6.11 3.33 -16.45
C ALA A 50 7.02 3.30 -17.70
N ASN A 51 6.60 3.93 -18.80
CA ASN A 51 7.38 4.00 -20.04
C ASN A 51 8.24 5.29 -20.15
N GLU A 52 7.85 6.39 -19.50
CA GLU A 52 8.56 7.66 -19.58
C GLU A 52 9.68 7.80 -18.54
N LEU A 53 9.51 7.22 -17.34
CA LEU A 53 10.50 7.31 -16.26
C LEU A 53 11.74 6.48 -16.58
N LYS A 54 12.91 7.02 -16.29
CA LYS A 54 14.20 6.36 -16.55
C LYS A 54 14.42 5.11 -15.69
N ASN A 55 14.11 5.21 -14.39
CA ASN A 55 14.24 4.12 -13.41
C ASN A 55 12.97 4.05 -12.56
N PRO A 56 11.85 3.58 -13.14
CA PRO A 56 10.59 3.50 -12.41
C PRO A 56 10.65 2.44 -11.31
N ALA A 57 10.15 2.79 -10.14
CA ALA A 57 9.90 1.88 -9.03
C ALA A 57 8.44 1.95 -8.61
N ILE A 58 7.98 0.94 -7.92
CA ILE A 58 6.59 0.87 -7.44
C ILE A 58 6.54 0.73 -5.92
N ASN A 59 5.56 1.36 -5.32
CA ASN A 59 5.07 1.00 -4.00
C ASN A 59 3.76 0.23 -4.17
N MET A 60 3.63 -0.89 -3.44
CA MET A 60 2.46 -1.74 -3.54
C MET A 60 2.20 -2.39 -2.18
N GLU A 61 1.57 -1.64 -1.30
CA GLU A 61 1.23 -2.09 0.05
C GLU A 61 -0.28 -2.27 0.18
N TYR A 62 -0.69 -3.24 1.00
CA TYR A 62 -2.07 -3.30 1.44
C TYR A 62 -2.28 -2.31 2.59
N ALA A 63 -3.43 -1.66 2.59
CA ALA A 63 -3.82 -0.70 3.63
C ALA A 63 -5.33 -0.68 3.85
N LEU A 64 -5.73 -0.18 5.01
CA LEU A 64 -7.08 0.29 5.24
C LEU A 64 -7.17 1.75 4.83
N PHE A 65 -8.20 2.12 4.11
CA PHE A 65 -8.50 3.50 3.70
C PHE A 65 -9.70 4.03 4.46
N ARG A 66 -9.66 5.31 4.80
CA ARG A 66 -10.77 6.04 5.42
C ARG A 66 -11.16 7.27 4.61
N CYS A 67 -12.45 7.51 4.52
CA CYS A 67 -13.01 8.77 4.06
C CYS A 67 -13.20 9.72 5.23
N ASP A 68 -12.49 10.86 5.24
CA ASP A 68 -12.61 11.84 6.34
C ASP A 68 -13.96 12.59 6.32
N SER A 69 -14.73 12.50 5.23
CA SER A 69 -16.04 13.15 5.11
C SER A 69 -17.21 12.31 5.63
N CYS A 70 -17.16 10.97 5.47
CA CYS A 70 -18.29 10.11 5.85
C CYS A 70 -17.87 8.89 6.70
N ASN A 71 -16.60 8.80 7.10
CA ASN A 71 -16.00 7.71 7.87
C ASN A 71 -16.10 6.32 7.20
N GLU A 72 -16.46 6.23 5.92
CA GLU A 72 -16.44 4.95 5.19
C GLU A 72 -15.04 4.36 5.25
N LEU A 73 -14.97 3.03 5.46
CA LEU A 73 -13.74 2.27 5.50
C LEU A 73 -13.69 1.30 4.32
N LYS A 74 -12.50 1.15 3.74
CA LYS A 74 -12.28 0.24 2.59
C LYS A 74 -10.89 -0.39 2.71
N ALA A 75 -10.84 -1.71 2.69
CA ALA A 75 -9.57 -2.42 2.49
C ALA A 75 -9.14 -2.28 1.03
N GLY A 76 -7.87 -2.02 0.81
CA GLY A 76 -7.36 -1.80 -0.54
C GLY A 76 -5.85 -1.98 -0.64
N ARG A 77 -5.32 -1.59 -1.78
CA ARG A 77 -3.90 -1.63 -2.10
C ARG A 77 -3.43 -0.22 -2.44
N ILE A 78 -2.44 0.28 -1.73
CA ILE A 78 -1.65 1.41 -2.21
C ILE A 78 -0.95 0.92 -3.47
N LEU A 79 -1.11 1.61 -4.56
CA LEU A 79 -0.37 1.37 -5.80
C LEU A 79 0.17 2.70 -6.28
N GLU A 80 1.49 2.82 -6.28
CA GLU A 80 2.19 4.04 -6.66
C GLU A 80 3.28 3.71 -7.64
N ILE A 81 3.51 4.64 -8.57
CA ILE A 81 4.70 4.65 -9.41
C ILE A 81 5.60 5.80 -8.97
N CYS A 82 6.87 5.50 -8.82
CA CYS A 82 7.87 6.38 -8.24
C CYS A 82 9.05 6.55 -9.18
N GLU A 83 9.69 7.70 -9.11
CA GLU A 83 10.94 8.02 -9.79
C GLU A 83 12.11 7.94 -8.83
N GLN A 84 13.23 7.41 -9.27
CA GLN A 84 14.47 7.45 -8.49
C GLN A 84 15.04 8.87 -8.51
N VAL A 85 15.18 9.46 -7.31
CA VAL A 85 15.69 10.84 -7.13
C VAL A 85 17.03 10.90 -6.39
N ALA A 86 17.49 9.78 -5.84
CA ALA A 86 18.78 9.66 -5.15
C ALA A 86 19.43 8.32 -5.44
N GLU A 87 20.74 8.24 -5.19
CA GLU A 87 21.46 6.97 -5.27
C GLU A 87 21.11 6.07 -4.09
N TYR A 88 21.20 4.75 -4.32
CA TYR A 88 21.02 3.79 -3.23
C TYR A 88 22.18 3.91 -2.23
N PRO A 89 21.89 3.92 -0.92
CA PRO A 89 22.92 3.91 0.10
C PRO A 89 23.84 2.70 -0.11
N GLN A 90 25.14 2.94 -0.08
CA GLN A 90 26.14 1.87 -0.21
C GLN A 90 26.33 1.07 1.09
N ASP A 91 25.35 1.10 2.00
CA ASP A 91 25.42 0.40 3.26
C ASP A 91 25.33 -1.12 3.06
N ARG A 92 26.49 -1.76 3.30
CA ARG A 92 26.67 -3.21 3.24
C ARG A 92 26.23 -3.96 4.50
N SER A 93 25.67 -3.25 5.49
CA SER A 93 25.44 -3.80 6.83
C SER A 93 24.20 -4.69 6.97
N HIS A 94 23.26 -4.64 6.04
CA HIS A 94 22.07 -5.48 6.06
C HIS A 94 22.31 -6.75 5.23
N GLY A 95 22.86 -7.74 5.91
CA GLY A 95 23.33 -9.02 5.38
C GLY A 95 22.29 -9.95 4.78
N TRP A 96 21.64 -9.57 3.69
CA TRP A 96 20.97 -10.49 2.79
C TRP A 96 22.04 -11.05 1.83
N ARG A 97 22.79 -12.04 2.32
CA ARG A 97 23.76 -12.77 1.48
C ARG A 97 22.98 -13.54 0.41
N GLY A 98 23.11 -13.13 -0.84
CA GLY A 98 22.63 -13.89 -1.99
C GLY A 98 21.46 -13.28 -2.77
N VAL A 99 20.99 -12.08 -2.43
CA VAL A 99 20.05 -11.34 -3.27
C VAL A 99 20.88 -10.42 -4.17
N ASP A 100 20.66 -10.54 -5.49
CA ASP A 100 21.16 -9.57 -6.47
C ASP A 100 20.96 -8.16 -5.95
N LYS A 101 21.91 -7.28 -6.24
CA LYS A 101 21.93 -5.91 -5.73
C LYS A 101 20.53 -5.32 -5.73
N MET A 102 20.09 -4.76 -4.59
CA MET A 102 18.71 -4.26 -4.39
C MET A 102 18.31 -3.18 -5.40
N GLU A 103 19.27 -2.59 -6.09
CA GLU A 103 19.08 -1.69 -7.25
C GLU A 103 18.41 -2.37 -8.46
N ASN A 104 18.38 -3.71 -8.50
CA ASN A 104 17.72 -4.48 -9.57
C ASN A 104 16.21 -4.72 -9.32
N PHE A 105 15.68 -4.25 -8.19
CA PHE A 105 14.28 -4.46 -7.86
C PHE A 105 13.49 -3.15 -7.95
N PRO A 106 12.42 -3.11 -8.74
CA PRO A 106 11.61 -1.92 -8.92
C PRO A 106 10.69 -1.65 -7.72
N MET A 107 11.22 -1.75 -6.49
CA MET A 107 10.53 -1.41 -5.26
C MET A 107 10.89 0.00 -4.82
N ALA A 108 9.89 0.84 -4.59
CA ALA A 108 10.09 2.18 -4.07
C ALA A 108 10.67 2.12 -2.64
N ARG A 109 11.57 3.07 -2.33
CA ARG A 109 12.21 3.21 -1.03
C ARG A 109 12.20 4.65 -0.59
N SER A 110 11.88 4.87 0.67
CA SER A 110 11.98 6.18 1.29
C SER A 110 13.41 6.73 1.15
N GLY A 111 13.53 8.02 0.81
CA GLY A 111 14.79 8.70 0.61
C GLY A 111 15.49 8.43 -0.73
N VAL A 112 15.10 7.39 -1.47
CA VAL A 112 15.66 7.07 -2.79
C VAL A 112 14.67 7.40 -3.91
N HIS A 113 13.40 7.19 -3.66
CA HIS A 113 12.33 7.37 -4.63
C HIS A 113 11.32 8.42 -4.18
N LYS A 114 10.75 9.11 -5.17
CA LYS A 114 9.65 10.05 -5.00
C LYS A 114 8.43 9.55 -5.78
N THR A 115 7.27 9.52 -5.15
CA THR A 115 6.01 9.19 -5.81
C THR A 115 5.67 10.21 -6.88
N VAL A 116 5.40 9.72 -8.07
CA VAL A 116 4.97 10.50 -9.25
C VAL A 116 3.45 10.41 -9.42
N TYR A 117 2.89 9.22 -9.19
CA TYR A 117 1.46 9.01 -9.28
C TYR A 117 1.03 7.89 -8.32
N SER A 118 -0.12 8.09 -7.67
CA SER A 118 -0.78 7.11 -6.81
C SER A 118 -2.15 6.76 -7.38
N LEU A 119 -2.54 5.48 -7.26
CA LEU A 119 -3.89 5.04 -7.60
C LEU A 119 -4.90 5.74 -6.68
N PRO A 120 -5.87 6.48 -7.23
CA PRO A 120 -6.89 7.12 -6.41
C PRO A 120 -7.85 6.11 -5.78
N HIS A 121 -8.33 6.43 -4.57
CA HIS A 121 -9.31 5.63 -3.83
C HIS A 121 -10.59 6.43 -3.59
N PRO A 122 -11.48 6.54 -4.59
CA PRO A 122 -12.72 7.29 -4.44
C PRO A 122 -13.67 6.60 -3.45
N CYS A 123 -14.27 7.42 -2.60
CA CYS A 123 -15.37 7.03 -1.72
C CYS A 123 -16.72 7.15 -2.45
N LYS A 124 -17.73 6.42 -1.98
CA LYS A 124 -19.11 6.53 -2.47
C LYS A 124 -19.70 7.95 -2.34
N CYS A 125 -19.22 8.74 -1.39
CA CYS A 125 -19.62 10.15 -1.23
C CYS A 125 -18.94 11.11 -2.21
N GLY A 126 -18.11 10.61 -3.14
CA GLY A 126 -17.40 11.40 -4.15
C GLY A 126 -16.10 12.05 -3.65
N LYS A 127 -15.69 11.83 -2.40
CA LYS A 127 -14.42 12.31 -1.85
C LYS A 127 -13.33 11.26 -1.99
N GLU A 128 -12.08 11.70 -1.98
CA GLU A 128 -10.92 10.80 -1.94
C GLU A 128 -10.77 10.22 -0.54
N MET A 129 -10.39 8.93 -0.47
CA MET A 129 -10.06 8.24 0.77
C MET A 129 -8.54 8.27 0.96
N ARG A 130 -8.09 8.39 2.20
CA ARG A 130 -6.68 8.29 2.54
C ARG A 130 -6.36 6.99 3.27
N PRO A 131 -5.11 6.51 3.20
CA PRO A 131 -4.67 5.44 4.07
C PRO A 131 -4.84 5.83 5.54
N VAL A 132 -5.19 4.86 6.35
CA VAL A 132 -5.32 5.01 7.81
C VAL A 132 -3.93 4.99 8.43
N ASP A 133 -3.63 5.97 9.28
CA ASP A 133 -2.43 6.00 10.09
C ASP A 133 -2.61 5.14 11.35
N ARG A 134 -1.51 4.63 11.91
CA ARG A 134 -1.53 3.75 13.09
C ARG A 134 -2.20 4.37 14.32
N ASP A 135 -2.12 5.71 14.43
CA ASP A 135 -2.64 6.46 15.58
C ASP A 135 -4.07 6.98 15.33
N ASP A 136 -4.67 6.67 14.17
CA ASP A 136 -6.02 7.07 13.84
C ASP A 136 -7.05 6.33 14.74
N ALA A 137 -7.84 7.09 15.49
CA ALA A 137 -9.05 6.56 16.12
C ALA A 137 -10.12 6.36 15.05
N LEU A 138 -10.49 5.10 14.79
CA LEU A 138 -11.45 4.75 13.75
C LEU A 138 -12.86 4.64 14.30
N SER A 139 -13.76 5.41 13.72
CA SER A 139 -15.19 5.35 14.04
C SER A 139 -15.94 4.42 13.10
N CYS A 140 -16.89 3.69 13.63
CA CYS A 140 -17.77 2.84 12.84
C CYS A 140 -18.57 3.67 11.83
N PRO A 141 -18.55 3.35 10.52
CA PRO A 141 -19.30 4.10 9.52
C PRO A 141 -20.82 4.00 9.70
N HIS A 142 -21.32 2.99 10.45
CA HIS A 142 -22.75 2.79 10.65
C HIS A 142 -23.31 3.51 11.89
N CYS A 143 -22.54 3.62 12.98
CA CYS A 143 -23.09 4.14 14.24
C CYS A 143 -22.16 5.09 14.99
N GLY A 144 -20.99 5.41 14.46
CA GLY A 144 -20.04 6.36 15.03
C GLY A 144 -19.25 5.85 16.26
N THR A 145 -19.53 4.65 16.77
CA THR A 145 -18.78 4.07 17.89
C THR A 145 -17.34 3.75 17.48
N ILE A 146 -16.38 3.95 18.35
CA ILE A 146 -14.98 3.61 18.10
C ILE A 146 -14.85 2.10 17.86
N LEU A 147 -14.15 1.77 16.76
CA LEU A 147 -13.84 0.38 16.41
C LEU A 147 -12.69 -0.15 17.26
N THR A 148 -12.72 -1.43 17.55
CA THR A 148 -11.64 -2.14 18.25
C THR A 148 -11.13 -3.29 17.40
N THR A 149 -9.86 -3.63 17.57
CA THR A 149 -9.29 -4.82 16.92
C THR A 149 -9.88 -6.08 17.54
N ALA A 150 -10.34 -7.01 16.72
CA ALA A 150 -10.84 -8.30 17.18
C ALA A 150 -9.72 -9.08 17.86
N PRO A 151 -9.95 -9.57 19.09
CA PRO A 151 -8.97 -10.41 19.76
C PRO A 151 -8.71 -11.68 18.95
N HIS A 152 -7.45 -12.09 18.85
CA HIS A 152 -7.00 -13.31 18.17
C HIS A 152 -7.22 -13.40 16.64
N MET A 153 -7.58 -12.31 15.97
CA MET A 153 -7.75 -12.27 14.52
C MET A 153 -6.64 -11.50 13.78
N SER A 154 -5.54 -11.21 14.46
CA SER A 154 -4.35 -10.68 13.79
C SER A 154 -3.43 -11.82 13.39
N MET A 155 -3.17 -11.96 12.11
CA MET A 155 -2.22 -12.94 11.57
C MET A 155 -1.13 -12.22 10.79
N TYR A 156 0.11 -12.60 11.05
CA TYR A 156 1.24 -12.22 10.18
C TYR A 156 1.19 -13.11 8.94
N TRP A 157 1.43 -12.51 7.79
CA TRP A 157 1.52 -13.21 6.52
C TRP A 157 2.78 -12.80 5.77
N ASP A 158 3.33 -13.76 5.07
CA ASP A 158 4.52 -13.61 4.25
C ASP A 158 4.20 -13.76 2.76
#